data_a846a49fd18c0df7b8a9478a40e0ca97
#
_entry.id   a846a49fd18c0df7b8a9478a40e0ca97
#
_cell.length_a   1.000
_cell.length_b   1.000
_cell.length_c   1.000
_cell.angle_alpha   90.00
_cell.angle_beta   90.00
_cell.angle_gamma   90.00
#
_symmetry.space_group_name_H-M   'P 1'
#
loop_
_entity.id
_entity.type
_entity.pdbx_description
1 polymer ?
#
loop_
_entity_poly.entity_id
_entity_poly.type
_entity_poly.pdbx_seq_one_letter_code
_entity_poly.pdbx_strand_id
1 'polypeptide(L)'
;MNIKKIITTVSIVVISALMIYGLILVRQIFSDNTKFEENEVYVYVPTGSDYETVKKIVAPYVENMDRFDAVANKKKYPNNVKPGKFLFKKGMNSNELINALRINNEVKLSFNNQERLEDFAGRIGSEIEADSISLLKAIKDSTFLKENGFNEENVLTMFIPNTYELYWNTTAIKFRDKMIKEYRNFWNEERVAKAKAQGLTPIEATILASIVHKESVKKDERPRIAGVYLNRLHKGILLQADPTVIYAVKKKSNDFTQVIKRVLNKDLQVASPYNTYYSAGLPPGPIAMPDITAIEAVLNPEKHNYIYFCASVDRFGYHDFAVTQAEHEQNAKKYYNWINSQGVKR
;
A
#
# COMPACT_ATOMS: atom_id res chain seq x y z
N MET A 1 -59.24 -59.33 -0.08
CA MET A 1 -57.93 -58.85 -0.51
C MET A 1 -56.88 -59.41 0.47
N ASN A 2 -55.79 -60.04 0.00
CA ASN A 2 -54.86 -60.81 0.87
C ASN A 2 -53.98 -59.79 1.66
N ILE A 3 -54.09 -59.84 3.00
CA ILE A 3 -53.41 -58.90 3.93
C ILE A 3 -51.89 -58.77 3.61
N LYS A 4 -51.27 -59.87 3.17
CA LYS A 4 -49.85 -59.85 2.74
C LYS A 4 -49.63 -58.89 1.54
N LYS A 5 -50.55 -58.89 0.52
CA LYS A 5 -50.47 -57.98 -0.64
C LYS A 5 -50.63 -56.54 -0.21
N ILE A 6 -51.52 -56.24 0.73
CA ILE A 6 -51.74 -54.88 1.24
C ILE A 6 -50.48 -54.39 1.94
N ILE A 7 -49.88 -55.20 2.85
CA ILE A 7 -48.66 -54.84 3.56
C ILE A 7 -47.53 -54.59 2.56
N THR A 8 -47.33 -55.49 1.56
CA THR A 8 -46.28 -55.33 0.56
C THR A 8 -46.49 -54.04 -0.26
N THR A 9 -47.73 -53.73 -0.69
CA THR A 9 -48.01 -52.49 -1.44
C THR A 9 -47.76 -51.24 -0.59
N VAL A 10 -48.21 -51.22 0.67
CA VAL A 10 -47.95 -50.13 1.61
C VAL A 10 -46.45 -49.94 1.85
N SER A 11 -45.73 -51.04 2.04
CA SER A 11 -44.24 -50.95 2.22
C SER A 11 -43.53 -50.39 1.01
N ILE A 12 -43.95 -50.79 -0.21
CA ILE A 12 -43.37 -50.22 -1.46
C ILE A 12 -43.67 -48.72 -1.57
N VAL A 13 -44.88 -48.30 -1.27
CA VAL A 13 -45.27 -46.87 -1.30
C VAL A 13 -44.45 -46.05 -0.28
N VAL A 14 -44.29 -46.55 0.93
CA VAL A 14 -43.48 -45.86 1.97
C VAL A 14 -42.02 -45.79 1.57
N ILE A 15 -41.43 -46.87 1.04
CA ILE A 15 -40.04 -46.87 0.57
C ILE A 15 -39.86 -45.93 -0.60
N SER A 16 -40.79 -45.90 -1.57
CA SER A 16 -40.76 -44.99 -2.69
C SER A 16 -40.85 -43.52 -2.23
N ALA A 17 -41.74 -43.22 -1.27
CA ALA A 17 -41.87 -41.90 -0.68
C ALA A 17 -40.60 -41.44 0.02
N LEU A 18 -39.96 -42.36 0.78
CA LEU A 18 -38.66 -42.07 1.43
C LEU A 18 -37.54 -41.86 0.42
N MET A 19 -37.50 -42.65 -0.66
CA MET A 19 -36.49 -42.44 -1.73
C MET A 19 -36.73 -41.10 -2.43
N ILE A 20 -37.96 -40.74 -2.81
CA ILE A 20 -38.28 -39.44 -3.42
C ILE A 20 -37.89 -38.29 -2.49
N TYR A 21 -38.25 -38.39 -1.21
CA TYR A 21 -37.84 -37.42 -0.20
C TYR A 21 -36.34 -37.29 -0.09
N GLY A 22 -35.62 -38.41 -0.08
CA GLY A 22 -34.15 -38.42 -0.09
C GLY A 22 -33.56 -37.75 -1.33
N LEU A 23 -34.10 -38.00 -2.52
CA LEU A 23 -33.71 -37.36 -3.78
C LEU A 23 -33.96 -35.85 -3.75
N ILE A 24 -35.12 -35.43 -3.22
CA ILE A 24 -35.41 -33.99 -3.04
C ILE A 24 -34.40 -33.32 -2.13
N LEU A 25 -34.05 -33.94 -0.98
CA LEU A 25 -33.04 -33.43 -0.06
C LEU A 25 -31.65 -33.33 -0.70
N VAL A 26 -31.27 -34.39 -1.45
CA VAL A 26 -29.99 -34.37 -2.19
C VAL A 26 -29.98 -33.25 -3.21
N ARG A 27 -31.05 -33.10 -3.99
CA ARG A 27 -31.15 -32.00 -4.96
C ARG A 27 -31.11 -30.63 -4.30
N GLN A 28 -31.77 -30.43 -3.15
CA GLN A 28 -31.76 -29.17 -2.41
C GLN A 28 -30.36 -28.79 -1.92
N ILE A 29 -29.54 -29.78 -1.53
CA ILE A 29 -28.21 -29.56 -1.00
C ILE A 29 -27.17 -29.34 -2.11
N PHE A 30 -27.29 -30.07 -3.23
CA PHE A 30 -26.26 -30.18 -4.27
C PHE A 30 -26.61 -29.47 -5.59
N SER A 31 -27.82 -28.93 -5.76
CA SER A 31 -28.10 -28.07 -6.93
C SER A 31 -27.49 -26.69 -6.73
N ASP A 32 -27.12 -26.09 -7.87
CA ASP A 32 -26.60 -24.72 -7.90
C ASP A 32 -27.52 -23.75 -7.13
N ASN A 33 -26.93 -22.83 -6.42
CA ASN A 33 -27.62 -21.84 -5.60
C ASN A 33 -27.01 -20.44 -5.70
N THR A 34 -26.44 -20.11 -6.86
CA THR A 34 -25.87 -18.78 -7.15
C THR A 34 -26.67 -18.05 -8.20
N LYS A 35 -26.78 -16.71 -8.10
CA LYS A 35 -27.57 -15.87 -9.01
C LYS A 35 -26.81 -14.68 -9.59
N PHE A 36 -25.49 -14.77 -9.73
CA PHE A 36 -24.65 -13.75 -10.36
C PHE A 36 -24.09 -14.28 -11.69
N GLU A 37 -23.74 -13.35 -12.61
CA GLU A 37 -23.29 -13.68 -13.96
C GLU A 37 -21.78 -13.85 -14.08
N GLU A 38 -21.01 -13.23 -13.20
CA GLU A 38 -19.57 -13.31 -13.15
C GLU A 38 -19.13 -14.74 -12.78
N ASN A 39 -17.96 -15.16 -13.26
CA ASN A 39 -17.41 -16.48 -12.90
C ASN A 39 -17.17 -16.62 -11.40
N GLU A 40 -16.77 -15.49 -10.76
CA GLU A 40 -16.51 -15.43 -9.33
C GLU A 40 -16.76 -14.02 -8.77
N VAL A 41 -17.20 -13.95 -7.52
CA VAL A 41 -17.42 -12.72 -6.77
C VAL A 41 -16.82 -12.82 -5.38
N TYR A 42 -16.38 -11.70 -4.84
CA TYR A 42 -15.93 -11.64 -3.45
C TYR A 42 -17.01 -11.08 -2.54
N VAL A 43 -17.21 -11.79 -1.42
CA VAL A 43 -18.16 -11.40 -0.37
C VAL A 43 -17.34 -10.99 0.85
N TYR A 44 -17.66 -9.82 1.43
CA TYR A 44 -16.97 -9.26 2.59
C TYR A 44 -17.89 -9.32 3.80
N VAL A 45 -17.46 -10.03 4.83
CA VAL A 45 -18.18 -10.15 6.11
C VAL A 45 -17.40 -9.34 7.15
N PRO A 46 -17.97 -8.21 7.64
CA PRO A 46 -17.30 -7.37 8.63
C PRO A 46 -17.05 -8.06 9.96
N THR A 47 -16.04 -7.57 10.69
CA THR A 47 -15.72 -8.01 12.05
C THR A 47 -16.91 -7.76 12.98
N GLY A 48 -17.29 -8.78 13.76
CA GLY A 48 -18.44 -8.69 14.68
C GLY A 48 -19.81 -8.96 14.02
N SER A 49 -19.85 -9.36 12.73
CA SER A 49 -21.10 -9.75 12.08
C SER A 49 -21.71 -10.99 12.72
N ASP A 50 -23.00 -10.94 12.95
CA ASP A 50 -23.82 -12.10 13.28
C ASP A 50 -24.33 -12.82 12.01
N TYR A 51 -25.04 -13.91 12.18
CA TYR A 51 -25.57 -14.68 11.04
C TYR A 51 -26.63 -13.93 10.25
N GLU A 52 -27.45 -13.10 10.89
CA GLU A 52 -28.47 -12.29 10.20
C GLU A 52 -27.80 -11.24 9.29
N THR A 53 -26.70 -10.65 9.74
CA THR A 53 -25.87 -9.77 8.91
C THR A 53 -25.29 -10.52 7.72
N VAL A 54 -24.76 -11.72 7.93
CA VAL A 54 -24.24 -12.55 6.81
C VAL A 54 -25.34 -12.86 5.80
N LYS A 55 -26.55 -13.23 6.23
CA LYS A 55 -27.66 -13.48 5.32
C LYS A 55 -27.96 -12.26 4.43
N LYS A 56 -27.98 -11.07 5.01
CA LYS A 56 -28.20 -9.83 4.23
C LYS A 56 -27.08 -9.60 3.21
N ILE A 57 -25.83 -9.85 3.59
CA ILE A 57 -24.65 -9.68 2.73
C ILE A 57 -24.67 -10.67 1.56
N VAL A 58 -25.02 -11.94 1.80
CA VAL A 58 -25.00 -12.98 0.76
C VAL A 58 -26.27 -13.01 -0.09
N ALA A 59 -27.39 -12.46 0.37
CA ALA A 59 -28.67 -12.46 -0.32
C ALA A 59 -28.60 -11.98 -1.79
N PRO A 60 -27.80 -10.98 -2.17
CA PRO A 60 -27.63 -10.59 -3.58
C PRO A 60 -27.02 -11.68 -4.48
N TYR A 61 -26.31 -12.65 -3.91
CA TYR A 61 -25.52 -13.67 -4.61
C TYR A 61 -26.15 -15.07 -4.58
N VAL A 62 -27.17 -15.28 -3.73
CA VAL A 62 -27.78 -16.59 -3.46
C VAL A 62 -29.17 -16.63 -4.09
N GLU A 63 -29.43 -17.64 -4.93
CA GLU A 63 -30.73 -17.82 -5.65
C GLU A 63 -31.87 -18.18 -4.68
N ASN A 64 -31.61 -19.12 -3.78
CA ASN A 64 -32.59 -19.61 -2.81
C ASN A 64 -32.07 -19.56 -1.41
N MET A 65 -32.48 -18.54 -0.64
CA MET A 65 -32.03 -18.30 0.74
C MET A 65 -32.53 -19.37 1.72
N ASP A 66 -33.71 -19.99 1.49
CA ASP A 66 -34.21 -21.05 2.38
C ASP A 66 -33.30 -22.28 2.33
N ARG A 67 -32.84 -22.64 1.11
CA ARG A 67 -31.84 -23.73 0.94
C ARG A 67 -30.52 -23.40 1.61
N PHE A 68 -30.05 -22.16 1.45
CA PHE A 68 -28.83 -21.69 2.09
C PHE A 68 -28.95 -21.78 3.60
N ASP A 69 -30.05 -21.27 4.17
CA ASP A 69 -30.30 -21.26 5.62
C ASP A 69 -30.39 -22.67 6.21
N ALA A 70 -31.12 -23.57 5.55
CA ALA A 70 -31.22 -24.97 5.95
C ALA A 70 -29.85 -25.66 6.03
N VAL A 71 -28.96 -25.44 5.05
CA VAL A 71 -27.61 -26.00 5.03
C VAL A 71 -26.72 -25.31 6.07
N ALA A 72 -26.82 -24.00 6.24
CA ALA A 72 -26.07 -23.25 7.22
C ALA A 72 -26.36 -23.74 8.65
N ASN A 73 -27.65 -23.91 8.98
CA ASN A 73 -28.08 -24.42 10.28
C ASN A 73 -27.59 -25.86 10.52
N LYS A 74 -27.73 -26.76 9.53
CA LYS A 74 -27.22 -28.13 9.60
C LYS A 74 -25.70 -28.17 9.84
N LYS A 75 -24.95 -27.24 9.27
CA LYS A 75 -23.50 -27.10 9.45
C LYS A 75 -23.11 -26.31 10.68
N LYS A 76 -24.07 -25.84 11.49
CA LYS A 76 -23.84 -24.99 12.68
C LYS A 76 -23.05 -23.71 12.33
N TYR A 77 -23.21 -23.20 11.11
CA TYR A 77 -22.52 -21.98 10.67
C TYR A 77 -23.01 -20.74 11.43
N PRO A 78 -24.31 -20.57 11.79
CA PRO A 78 -24.79 -19.42 12.57
C PRO A 78 -24.01 -19.16 13.86
N ASN A 79 -23.49 -20.21 14.49
CA ASN A 79 -22.69 -20.12 15.73
C ASN A 79 -21.18 -19.98 15.46
N ASN A 80 -20.77 -19.95 14.18
CA ASN A 80 -19.35 -19.97 13.78
C ASN A 80 -19.09 -18.99 12.64
N VAL A 81 -19.77 -17.87 12.63
CA VAL A 81 -19.52 -16.78 11.67
C VAL A 81 -18.09 -16.27 11.83
N LYS A 82 -17.39 -16.14 10.72
CA LYS A 82 -16.05 -15.57 10.68
C LYS A 82 -16.04 -14.32 9.80
N PRO A 83 -15.40 -13.24 10.23
CA PRO A 83 -15.19 -12.08 9.37
C PRO A 83 -14.11 -12.37 8.33
N GLY A 84 -14.19 -11.69 7.19
CA GLY A 84 -13.17 -11.80 6.16
C GLY A 84 -13.68 -11.57 4.74
N LYS A 85 -12.82 -11.89 3.78
CA LYS A 85 -13.10 -11.87 2.35
C LYS A 85 -13.27 -13.30 1.84
N PHE A 86 -14.42 -13.60 1.25
CA PHE A 86 -14.79 -14.94 0.85
C PHE A 86 -15.07 -15.00 -0.65
N LEU A 87 -14.63 -16.06 -1.31
CA LEU A 87 -14.79 -16.23 -2.75
C LEU A 87 -15.98 -17.13 -3.04
N PHE A 88 -16.99 -16.61 -3.76
CA PHE A 88 -18.07 -17.38 -4.36
C PHE A 88 -17.81 -17.56 -5.85
N LYS A 89 -18.02 -18.78 -6.34
CA LYS A 89 -17.92 -19.11 -7.76
C LYS A 89 -19.30 -19.44 -8.32
N LYS A 90 -19.56 -19.05 -9.56
CA LYS A 90 -20.79 -19.37 -10.28
C LYS A 90 -21.02 -20.88 -10.29
N GLY A 91 -22.24 -21.30 -10.05
CA GLY A 91 -22.63 -22.71 -9.98
C GLY A 91 -22.41 -23.37 -8.62
N MET A 92 -21.93 -22.66 -7.59
CA MET A 92 -21.82 -23.20 -6.25
C MET A 92 -23.20 -23.54 -5.67
N ASN A 93 -23.31 -24.73 -5.05
CA ASN A 93 -24.48 -25.12 -4.26
C ASN A 93 -24.38 -24.54 -2.83
N SER A 94 -25.46 -24.66 -2.05
CA SER A 94 -25.51 -24.13 -0.68
C SER A 94 -24.42 -24.68 0.23
N ASN A 95 -24.02 -25.95 0.06
CA ASN A 95 -22.97 -26.56 0.86
C ASN A 95 -21.59 -25.98 0.55
N GLU A 96 -21.32 -25.68 -0.72
CA GLU A 96 -20.09 -25.05 -1.19
C GLU A 96 -20.04 -23.58 -0.75
N LEU A 97 -21.13 -22.83 -0.86
CA LEU A 97 -21.23 -21.46 -0.38
C LEU A 97 -20.91 -21.34 1.12
N ILE A 98 -21.51 -22.23 1.95
CA ILE A 98 -21.21 -22.26 3.39
C ILE A 98 -19.76 -22.68 3.68
N ASN A 99 -19.18 -23.59 2.88
CA ASN A 99 -17.76 -23.93 3.02
C ASN A 99 -16.87 -22.76 2.61
N ALA A 100 -17.21 -22.05 1.54
CA ALA A 100 -16.47 -20.86 1.10
C ALA A 100 -16.43 -19.79 2.19
N LEU A 101 -17.56 -19.55 2.90
CA LEU A 101 -17.62 -18.60 4.04
C LEU A 101 -16.75 -18.98 5.27
N ARG A 102 -16.05 -20.10 5.22
CA ARG A 102 -15.11 -20.53 6.26
C ARG A 102 -13.64 -20.32 5.89
N ILE A 103 -13.38 -20.03 4.61
CA ILE A 103 -12.04 -19.87 4.04
C ILE A 103 -11.83 -18.38 3.76
N ASN A 104 -11.19 -17.69 4.71
CA ASN A 104 -10.83 -16.28 4.51
C ASN A 104 -9.72 -16.17 3.46
N ASN A 105 -9.95 -15.35 2.43
CA ASN A 105 -8.98 -15.12 1.37
C ASN A 105 -8.16 -13.87 1.67
N GLU A 106 -6.88 -13.93 1.38
CA GLU A 106 -5.99 -12.79 1.49
C GLU A 106 -6.27 -11.73 0.42
N VAL A 107 -5.95 -10.50 0.73
CA VAL A 107 -5.86 -9.38 -0.21
C VAL A 107 -4.38 -9.09 -0.48
N LYS A 108 -4.05 -8.85 -1.74
CA LYS A 108 -2.73 -8.38 -2.14
C LYS A 108 -2.73 -6.86 -2.11
N LEU A 109 -2.22 -6.31 -1.03
CA LEU A 109 -2.15 -4.89 -0.80
C LEU A 109 -0.85 -4.35 -1.39
N SER A 110 -0.95 -3.58 -2.46
CA SER A 110 0.20 -2.89 -3.06
C SER A 110 0.09 -1.40 -2.82
N PHE A 111 1.19 -0.80 -2.38
CA PHE A 111 1.30 0.65 -2.27
C PHE A 111 2.67 1.15 -2.75
N ASN A 112 2.69 2.39 -3.15
CA ASN A 112 3.84 3.10 -3.67
C ASN A 112 3.93 4.49 -3.04
N ASN A 113 4.72 5.34 -3.62
CA ASN A 113 5.12 6.66 -3.15
C ASN A 113 3.96 7.61 -2.82
N GLN A 114 3.46 7.53 -1.63
CA GLN A 114 2.58 8.53 -1.03
C GLN A 114 3.43 9.68 -0.45
N GLU A 115 2.91 10.91 -0.52
CA GLU A 115 3.62 12.08 0.02
C GLU A 115 3.34 12.28 1.51
N ARG A 116 2.15 11.83 2.00
CA ARG A 116 1.74 11.99 3.40
C ARG A 116 1.25 10.69 3.99
N LEU A 117 1.29 10.65 5.32
CA LEU A 117 0.72 9.54 6.08
C LEU A 117 -0.81 9.45 5.91
N GLU A 118 -1.48 10.60 5.76
CA GLU A 118 -2.93 10.68 5.53
C GLU A 118 -3.33 10.05 4.19
N ASP A 119 -2.57 10.34 3.12
CA ASP A 119 -2.80 9.75 1.80
C ASP A 119 -2.55 8.25 1.82
N PHE A 120 -1.49 7.83 2.54
CA PHE A 120 -1.19 6.42 2.77
C PHE A 120 -2.32 5.71 3.52
N ALA A 121 -2.79 6.27 4.64
CA ALA A 121 -3.87 5.68 5.43
C ALA A 121 -5.18 5.61 4.63
N GLY A 122 -5.48 6.62 3.81
CA GLY A 122 -6.62 6.60 2.88
C GLY A 122 -6.52 5.47 1.85
N ARG A 123 -5.33 5.29 1.25
CA ARG A 123 -5.06 4.21 0.29
C ARG A 123 -5.23 2.82 0.94
N ILE A 124 -4.70 2.62 2.15
CA ILE A 124 -4.83 1.34 2.86
C ILE A 124 -6.28 1.09 3.27
N GLY A 125 -6.96 2.10 3.82
CA GLY A 125 -8.37 1.99 4.27
C GLY A 125 -9.36 1.71 3.13
N SER A 126 -8.99 1.93 1.85
CA SER A 126 -9.79 1.51 0.70
C SER A 126 -9.66 0.02 0.37
N GLU A 127 -8.69 -0.69 0.91
CA GLU A 127 -8.37 -2.07 0.56
C GLU A 127 -8.66 -3.07 1.69
N ILE A 128 -8.71 -2.60 2.95
CA ILE A 128 -8.97 -3.44 4.13
C ILE A 128 -10.14 -2.87 4.96
N GLU A 129 -10.61 -3.62 5.94
CA GLU A 129 -11.73 -3.23 6.81
C GLU A 129 -11.40 -2.02 7.71
N ALA A 130 -10.14 -1.89 8.11
CA ALA A 130 -9.71 -0.78 8.96
C ALA A 130 -9.75 0.54 8.18
N ASP A 131 -10.50 1.52 8.68
CA ASP A 131 -10.61 2.85 8.08
C ASP A 131 -9.34 3.70 8.28
N SER A 132 -9.23 4.79 7.51
CA SER A 132 -8.08 5.68 7.54
C SER A 132 -7.87 6.34 8.91
N ILE A 133 -8.94 6.59 9.66
CA ILE A 133 -8.86 7.24 10.99
C ILE A 133 -8.24 6.28 11.99
N SER A 134 -8.72 5.03 12.03
CA SER A 134 -8.17 4.00 12.92
C SER A 134 -6.72 3.66 12.57
N LEU A 135 -6.38 3.64 11.27
CA LEU A 135 -5.01 3.44 10.79
C LEU A 135 -4.09 4.57 11.27
N LEU A 136 -4.47 5.84 11.06
CA LEU A 136 -3.70 6.99 11.53
C LEU A 136 -3.52 6.97 13.04
N LYS A 137 -4.58 6.67 13.79
CA LYS A 137 -4.52 6.57 15.26
C LYS A 137 -3.53 5.48 15.71
N ALA A 138 -3.56 4.31 15.07
CA ALA A 138 -2.64 3.21 15.41
C ALA A 138 -1.20 3.54 15.04
N ILE A 139 -0.95 4.18 13.88
CA ILE A 139 0.40 4.51 13.40
C ILE A 139 1.00 5.67 14.22
N LYS A 140 0.20 6.68 14.58
CA LYS A 140 0.64 7.84 15.38
C LYS A 140 0.59 7.59 16.90
N ASP A 141 0.37 6.35 17.34
CA ASP A 141 0.44 6.02 18.76
C ASP A 141 1.79 6.38 19.35
N SER A 142 1.80 7.26 20.35
CA SER A 142 3.04 7.83 20.90
C SER A 142 3.95 6.81 21.54
N THR A 143 3.38 5.78 22.18
CA THR A 143 4.14 4.67 22.79
C THR A 143 4.81 3.85 21.68
N PHE A 144 4.05 3.47 20.66
CA PHE A 144 4.57 2.73 19.52
C PHE A 144 5.70 3.51 18.81
N LEU A 145 5.50 4.80 18.54
CA LEU A 145 6.50 5.64 17.88
C LEU A 145 7.80 5.67 18.70
N LYS A 146 7.71 5.95 20.00
CA LYS A 146 8.86 6.03 20.90
C LYS A 146 9.62 4.71 21.00
N GLU A 147 8.91 3.59 21.17
CA GLU A 147 9.51 2.25 21.30
C GLU A 147 10.24 1.80 20.02
N ASN A 148 9.84 2.32 18.87
CA ASN A 148 10.41 1.96 17.56
C ASN A 148 11.35 3.03 16.98
N GLY A 149 11.61 4.12 17.72
CA GLY A 149 12.54 5.18 17.31
C GLY A 149 12.00 6.12 16.23
N PHE A 150 10.68 6.19 16.08
CA PHE A 150 10.01 7.10 15.16
C PHE A 150 9.40 8.31 15.89
N ASN A 151 9.00 9.28 15.08
CA ASN A 151 8.12 10.39 15.46
C ASN A 151 7.10 10.62 14.32
N GLU A 152 6.17 11.56 14.50
CA GLU A 152 5.13 11.83 13.51
C GLU A 152 5.67 12.34 12.16
N GLU A 153 6.82 13.02 12.15
CA GLU A 153 7.43 13.55 10.92
C GLU A 153 8.11 12.44 10.10
N ASN A 154 8.70 11.44 10.77
CA ASN A 154 9.51 10.43 10.10
C ASN A 154 8.87 9.04 10.01
N VAL A 155 7.74 8.77 10.68
CA VAL A 155 7.11 7.43 10.68
C VAL A 155 6.73 6.92 9.29
N LEU A 156 6.53 7.80 8.31
CA LEU A 156 6.29 7.40 6.93
C LEU A 156 7.47 6.57 6.36
N THR A 157 8.70 6.72 6.89
CA THR A 157 9.86 5.91 6.50
C THR A 157 9.72 4.42 6.89
N MET A 158 8.82 4.08 7.82
CA MET A 158 8.55 2.70 8.21
C MET A 158 7.94 1.89 7.07
N PHE A 159 7.24 2.53 6.15
CA PHE A 159 6.48 1.83 5.10
C PHE A 159 7.32 1.69 3.83
N ILE A 160 7.79 0.48 3.58
CA ILE A 160 8.57 0.16 2.39
C ILE A 160 7.60 -0.18 1.24
N PRO A 161 7.63 0.54 0.11
CA PRO A 161 6.77 0.23 -1.03
C PRO A 161 6.99 -1.19 -1.55
N ASN A 162 5.95 -2.01 -1.46
CA ASN A 162 5.95 -3.40 -1.92
C ASN A 162 4.50 -3.90 -2.04
N THR A 163 4.33 -5.18 -2.35
CA THR A 163 3.05 -5.89 -2.27
C THR A 163 3.07 -6.78 -1.03
N TYR A 164 2.05 -6.63 -0.20
CA TYR A 164 1.89 -7.37 1.06
C TYR A 164 0.62 -8.20 1.02
N GLU A 165 0.68 -9.42 1.51
CA GLU A 165 -0.49 -10.28 1.69
C GLU A 165 -1.05 -10.09 3.09
N LEU A 166 -2.35 -9.77 3.17
CA LEU A 166 -3.10 -9.46 4.39
C LEU A 166 -4.50 -10.04 4.27
N TYR A 167 -5.14 -10.32 5.38
CA TYR A 167 -6.58 -10.55 5.38
C TYR A 167 -7.33 -9.21 5.31
N TRP A 168 -8.44 -9.19 4.58
CA TRP A 168 -9.26 -7.97 4.45
C TRP A 168 -9.65 -7.40 5.82
N ASN A 169 -9.99 -8.26 6.78
CA ASN A 169 -10.37 -7.90 8.14
C ASN A 169 -9.18 -7.66 9.09
N THR A 170 -8.01 -7.30 8.53
CA THR A 170 -6.84 -6.91 9.34
C THR A 170 -7.13 -5.61 10.07
N THR A 171 -7.02 -5.61 11.40
CA THR A 171 -7.19 -4.40 12.21
C THR A 171 -6.04 -3.40 12.01
N ALA A 172 -6.28 -2.12 12.29
CA ALA A 172 -5.26 -1.07 12.18
C ALA A 172 -3.99 -1.39 12.99
N ILE A 173 -4.13 -1.94 14.20
CA ILE A 173 -3.00 -2.35 15.04
C ILE A 173 -2.23 -3.50 14.38
N LYS A 174 -2.91 -4.55 13.91
CA LYS A 174 -2.25 -5.68 13.24
C LYS A 174 -1.56 -5.26 11.95
N PHE A 175 -2.16 -4.31 11.20
CA PHE A 175 -1.52 -3.73 10.02
C PHE A 175 -0.22 -3.03 10.40
N ARG A 176 -0.26 -2.11 11.37
CA ARG A 176 0.92 -1.39 11.88
C ARG A 176 2.02 -2.37 12.34
N ASP A 177 1.64 -3.38 13.11
CA ASP A 177 2.58 -4.35 13.68
C ASP A 177 3.20 -5.25 12.58
N LYS A 178 2.45 -5.53 11.51
CA LYS A 178 3.02 -6.18 10.32
C LYS A 178 4.00 -5.24 9.61
N MET A 179 3.66 -3.97 9.42
CA MET A 179 4.54 -3.02 8.73
C MET A 179 5.86 -2.79 9.47
N ILE A 180 5.87 -2.69 10.80
CA ILE A 180 7.13 -2.58 11.55
C ILE A 180 7.99 -3.86 11.43
N LYS A 181 7.35 -5.03 11.36
CA LYS A 181 8.07 -6.29 11.10
C LYS A 181 8.70 -6.28 9.71
N GLU A 182 7.96 -5.86 8.68
CA GLU A 182 8.48 -5.75 7.31
C GLU A 182 9.60 -4.70 7.20
N TYR A 183 9.48 -3.58 7.90
CA TYR A 183 10.56 -2.59 8.01
C TYR A 183 11.83 -3.21 8.59
N ARG A 184 11.73 -3.96 9.68
CA ARG A 184 12.88 -4.63 10.31
C ARG A 184 13.48 -5.72 9.41
N ASN A 185 12.65 -6.45 8.67
CA ASN A 185 13.11 -7.43 7.68
C ASN A 185 13.85 -6.76 6.52
N PHE A 186 13.35 -5.62 6.04
CA PHE A 186 14.01 -4.85 4.98
C PHE A 186 15.34 -4.29 5.44
N TRP A 187 15.37 -3.65 6.62
CA TRP A 187 16.59 -3.10 7.24
C TRP A 187 17.39 -4.18 7.98
N ASN A 188 17.81 -5.20 7.23
CA ASN A 188 18.68 -6.25 7.75
C ASN A 188 20.09 -5.68 8.07
N GLU A 189 20.94 -6.51 8.70
CA GLU A 189 22.29 -6.11 9.13
C GLU A 189 23.12 -5.53 7.98
N GLU A 190 23.02 -6.10 6.77
CA GLU A 190 23.74 -5.62 5.59
C GLU A 190 23.34 -4.19 5.21
N ARG A 191 22.02 -3.90 5.10
CA ARG A 191 21.54 -2.55 4.76
C ARG A 191 21.84 -1.54 5.85
N VAL A 192 21.72 -1.92 7.11
CA VAL A 192 22.09 -1.08 8.25
C VAL A 192 23.59 -0.74 8.21
N ALA A 193 24.45 -1.72 7.93
CA ALA A 193 25.89 -1.49 7.79
C ALA A 193 26.21 -0.55 6.61
N LYS A 194 25.52 -0.71 5.46
CA LYS A 194 25.66 0.19 4.31
C LYS A 194 25.22 1.62 4.63
N ALA A 195 24.08 1.81 5.30
CA ALA A 195 23.63 3.13 5.74
C ALA A 195 24.67 3.78 6.67
N LYS A 196 25.14 3.04 7.66
CA LYS A 196 26.18 3.49 8.60
C LYS A 196 27.48 3.88 7.88
N ALA A 197 27.87 3.17 6.82
CA ALA A 197 29.05 3.50 6.01
C ALA A 197 28.89 4.84 5.27
N GLN A 198 27.65 5.30 5.04
CA GLN A 198 27.35 6.63 4.50
C GLN A 198 27.15 7.69 5.60
N GLY A 199 27.32 7.33 6.88
CA GLY A 199 27.07 8.22 8.02
C GLY A 199 25.57 8.41 8.35
N LEU A 200 24.71 7.48 7.92
CA LEU A 200 23.26 7.58 8.04
C LEU A 200 22.67 6.45 8.90
N THR A 201 21.59 6.75 9.60
CA THR A 201 20.67 5.76 10.14
C THR A 201 19.73 5.24 9.04
N PRO A 202 19.00 4.12 9.24
CA PRO A 202 17.95 3.66 8.32
C PRO A 202 16.88 4.71 7.98
N ILE A 203 16.47 5.50 8.99
CA ILE A 203 15.51 6.60 8.82
C ILE A 203 16.10 7.69 7.92
N GLU A 204 17.30 8.17 8.21
CA GLU A 204 17.99 9.20 7.44
C GLU A 204 18.27 8.75 6.00
N ALA A 205 18.67 7.49 5.81
CA ALA A 205 18.86 6.92 4.48
C ALA A 205 17.53 6.91 3.68
N THR A 206 16.40 6.60 4.33
CA THR A 206 15.08 6.65 3.68
C THR A 206 14.66 8.10 3.37
N ILE A 207 14.96 9.04 4.27
CA ILE A 207 14.70 10.47 4.04
C ILE A 207 15.51 10.96 2.82
N LEU A 208 16.80 10.68 2.76
CA LEU A 208 17.62 11.04 1.59
C LEU A 208 17.13 10.35 0.31
N ALA A 209 16.76 9.08 0.41
CA ALA A 209 16.20 8.33 -0.72
C ALA A 209 14.89 8.95 -1.24
N SER A 210 14.07 9.57 -0.38
CA SER A 210 12.85 10.28 -0.81
C SER A 210 13.17 11.50 -1.68
N ILE A 211 14.26 12.19 -1.41
CA ILE A 211 14.77 13.29 -2.22
C ILE A 211 15.28 12.75 -3.56
N VAL A 212 16.19 11.77 -3.52
CA VAL A 212 16.73 11.13 -4.74
C VAL A 212 15.62 10.56 -5.65
N HIS A 213 14.57 9.97 -5.06
CA HIS A 213 13.41 9.45 -5.79
C HIS A 213 12.66 10.55 -6.55
N LYS A 214 12.50 11.73 -5.93
CA LYS A 214 11.80 12.87 -6.54
C LYS A 214 12.67 13.64 -7.55
N GLU A 215 14.00 13.53 -7.48
CA GLU A 215 14.92 14.17 -8.42
C GLU A 215 14.93 13.47 -9.78
N SER A 216 14.97 12.14 -9.79
CA SER A 216 15.11 11.42 -11.06
C SER A 216 14.23 10.17 -11.15
N VAL A 217 13.52 10.07 -12.28
CA VAL A 217 12.84 8.85 -12.71
C VAL A 217 13.80 7.82 -13.28
N LYS A 218 15.03 8.23 -13.65
CA LYS A 218 16.08 7.39 -14.21
C LYS A 218 16.80 6.64 -13.09
N LYS A 219 16.47 5.35 -12.95
CA LYS A 219 16.99 4.51 -11.86
C LYS A 219 18.50 4.33 -11.89
N ASP A 220 19.08 4.30 -13.10
CA ASP A 220 20.52 4.16 -13.34
C ASP A 220 21.32 5.40 -12.93
N GLU A 221 20.70 6.59 -12.88
CA GLU A 221 21.34 7.83 -12.46
C GLU A 221 21.25 8.07 -10.93
N ARG A 222 20.28 7.45 -10.26
CA ARG A 222 20.05 7.66 -8.82
C ARG A 222 21.29 7.46 -7.92
N PRO A 223 22.16 6.45 -8.15
CA PRO A 223 23.39 6.30 -7.36
C PRO A 223 24.33 7.51 -7.47
N ARG A 224 24.40 8.16 -8.63
CA ARG A 224 25.19 9.37 -8.84
C ARG A 224 24.58 10.57 -8.13
N ILE A 225 23.27 10.77 -8.23
CA ILE A 225 22.55 11.82 -7.51
C ILE A 225 22.69 11.62 -5.99
N ALA A 226 22.55 10.40 -5.50
CA ALA A 226 22.76 10.07 -4.09
C ALA A 226 24.18 10.45 -3.64
N GLY A 227 25.20 10.16 -4.47
CA GLY A 227 26.58 10.57 -4.23
C GLY A 227 26.75 12.07 -4.11
N VAL A 228 26.07 12.88 -4.96
CA VAL A 228 26.10 14.35 -4.83
C VAL A 228 25.55 14.81 -3.48
N TYR A 229 24.39 14.31 -3.09
CA TYR A 229 23.79 14.72 -1.82
C TYR A 229 24.60 14.27 -0.60
N LEU A 230 25.16 13.06 -0.62
CA LEU A 230 26.08 12.58 0.43
C LEU A 230 27.33 13.45 0.51
N ASN A 231 27.93 13.82 -0.62
CA ASN A 231 29.07 14.74 -0.66
C ASN A 231 28.74 16.10 -0.04
N ARG A 232 27.53 16.63 -0.32
CA ARG A 232 27.04 17.88 0.27
C ARG A 232 26.84 17.75 1.78
N LEU A 233 26.19 16.68 2.25
CA LEU A 233 26.00 16.40 3.68
C LEU A 233 27.34 16.34 4.42
N HIS A 234 28.30 15.57 3.91
CA HIS A 234 29.61 15.41 4.52
C HIS A 234 30.43 16.72 4.57
N LYS A 235 30.16 17.64 3.63
CA LYS A 235 30.84 18.97 3.59
C LYS A 235 30.04 20.05 4.33
N GLY A 236 28.89 19.74 4.93
CA GLY A 236 28.02 20.72 5.59
C GLY A 236 27.38 21.73 4.61
N ILE A 237 27.26 21.39 3.33
CA ILE A 237 26.63 22.22 2.29
C ILE A 237 25.12 21.96 2.30
N LEU A 238 24.31 23.01 2.16
CA LEU A 238 22.85 22.87 1.98
C LEU A 238 22.53 21.95 0.80
N LEU A 239 21.52 21.06 0.94
CA LEU A 239 21.19 20.11 -0.13
C LEU A 239 20.62 20.82 -1.35
N GLN A 240 19.84 21.88 -1.17
CA GLN A 240 19.25 22.71 -2.25
C GLN A 240 18.48 21.85 -3.28
N ALA A 241 17.65 20.95 -2.77
CA ALA A 241 16.85 20.05 -3.56
C ALA A 241 15.46 20.67 -3.82
N ASP A 242 15.12 20.99 -5.06
CA ASP A 242 13.83 21.60 -5.45
C ASP A 242 12.62 20.79 -4.95
N PRO A 243 12.60 19.45 -4.98
CA PRO A 243 11.48 18.67 -4.44
C PRO A 243 11.17 18.93 -2.97
N THR A 244 12.18 19.28 -2.17
CA THR A 244 12.00 19.61 -0.75
C THR A 244 11.31 20.97 -0.57
N VAL A 245 11.56 21.92 -1.47
CA VAL A 245 10.87 23.22 -1.51
C VAL A 245 9.42 23.02 -1.89
N ILE A 246 9.14 22.22 -2.92
CA ILE A 246 7.78 21.87 -3.35
C ILE A 246 7.00 21.28 -2.17
N TYR A 247 7.58 20.32 -1.46
CA TYR A 247 6.96 19.72 -0.27
C TYR A 247 6.74 20.75 0.84
N ALA A 248 7.71 21.63 1.09
CA ALA A 248 7.60 22.68 2.10
C ALA A 248 6.46 23.66 1.81
N VAL A 249 6.29 24.07 0.53
CA VAL A 249 5.19 24.92 0.07
C VAL A 249 3.83 24.23 0.29
N LYS A 250 3.69 22.98 -0.16
CA LYS A 250 2.48 22.18 0.03
C LYS A 250 2.14 22.01 1.50
N LYS A 251 3.12 21.68 2.35
CA LYS A 251 2.93 21.53 3.80
C LYS A 251 2.51 22.82 4.46
N LYS A 252 3.10 23.96 4.07
CA LYS A 252 2.74 25.29 4.60
C LYS A 252 1.31 25.71 4.25
N SER A 253 0.87 25.44 3.01
CA SER A 253 -0.50 25.72 2.57
C SER A 253 -1.52 24.67 3.02
N ASN A 254 -1.06 23.53 3.56
CA ASN A 254 -1.86 22.34 3.84
C ASN A 254 -2.65 21.84 2.60
N ASP A 255 -2.10 22.06 1.40
CA ASP A 255 -2.70 21.65 0.14
C ASP A 255 -1.70 20.83 -0.69
N PHE A 256 -1.84 19.52 -0.61
CA PHE A 256 -1.02 18.56 -1.35
C PHE A 256 -1.58 18.20 -2.73
N THR A 257 -2.73 18.76 -3.09
CA THR A 257 -3.31 18.59 -4.45
C THR A 257 -2.66 19.52 -5.48
N GLN A 258 -1.93 20.55 -5.01
CA GLN A 258 -1.22 21.48 -5.86
C GLN A 258 -0.20 20.78 -6.76
N VAL A 259 -0.24 21.10 -8.06
CA VAL A 259 0.77 20.69 -9.03
C VAL A 259 1.76 21.84 -9.24
N ILE A 260 2.89 21.78 -8.54
CA ILE A 260 3.98 22.76 -8.67
C ILE A 260 5.00 22.20 -9.65
N LYS A 261 4.96 22.70 -10.89
CA LYS A 261 5.87 22.27 -11.97
C LYS A 261 7.25 22.92 -11.90
N ARG A 262 7.37 24.04 -11.19
CA ARG A 262 8.59 24.84 -11.10
C ARG A 262 8.65 25.58 -9.78
N VAL A 263 9.80 25.52 -9.13
CA VAL A 263 10.15 26.32 -7.95
C VAL A 263 10.48 27.76 -8.39
N LEU A 264 9.88 28.74 -7.74
CA LEU A 264 10.14 30.17 -7.97
C LEU A 264 11.05 30.73 -6.86
N ASN A 265 11.72 31.85 -7.13
CA ASN A 265 12.61 32.48 -6.13
C ASN A 265 11.91 32.79 -4.79
N LYS A 266 10.61 33.12 -4.81
CA LYS A 266 9.82 33.30 -3.58
C LYS A 266 9.65 32.01 -2.78
N ASP A 267 9.60 30.86 -3.45
CA ASP A 267 9.41 29.54 -2.82
C ASP A 267 10.68 29.09 -2.11
N LEU A 268 11.87 29.45 -2.63
CA LEU A 268 13.16 29.17 -2.00
C LEU A 268 13.29 29.80 -0.61
N GLN A 269 12.52 30.87 -0.34
CA GLN A 269 12.56 31.59 0.94
C GLN A 269 11.53 31.08 1.95
N VAL A 270 10.79 30.02 1.64
CA VAL A 270 9.82 29.44 2.57
C VAL A 270 10.56 28.91 3.80
N ALA A 271 10.33 29.54 4.94
CA ALA A 271 10.86 29.09 6.23
C ALA A 271 10.17 27.79 6.63
N SER A 272 10.88 26.68 6.43
CA SER A 272 10.40 25.33 6.77
C SER A 272 11.62 24.42 6.98
N PRO A 273 11.60 23.55 7.98
CA PRO A 273 12.67 22.55 8.16
C PRO A 273 12.76 21.54 7.01
N TYR A 274 11.75 21.48 6.16
CA TYR A 274 11.76 20.68 4.92
C TYR A 274 12.45 21.39 3.76
N ASN A 275 12.57 22.74 3.77
CA ASN A 275 13.22 23.48 2.71
C ASN A 275 14.74 23.41 2.84
N THR A 276 15.37 22.61 2.01
CA THR A 276 16.84 22.40 2.04
C THR A 276 17.66 23.51 1.37
N TYR A 277 17.02 24.58 0.88
CA TYR A 277 17.68 25.86 0.57
C TYR A 277 17.79 26.75 1.81
N TYR A 278 16.94 26.49 2.82
CA TYR A 278 16.84 27.28 4.05
C TYR A 278 17.49 26.56 5.24
N SER A 279 17.26 25.26 5.37
CA SER A 279 17.69 24.42 6.48
C SER A 279 18.84 23.51 6.08
N ALA A 280 19.89 23.44 6.90
CA ALA A 280 21.03 22.56 6.67
C ALA A 280 20.71 21.11 7.06
N GLY A 281 21.35 20.16 6.41
CA GLY A 281 21.18 18.74 6.66
C GLY A 281 19.95 18.14 6.00
N LEU A 282 19.50 16.99 6.51
CA LEU A 282 18.29 16.31 6.06
C LEU A 282 17.05 16.95 6.66
N PRO A 283 15.92 16.95 5.95
CA PRO A 283 14.64 17.34 6.53
C PRO A 283 14.21 16.38 7.66
N PRO A 284 13.26 16.78 8.54
CA PRO A 284 12.85 15.98 9.70
C PRO A 284 12.13 14.68 9.35
N GLY A 285 11.69 14.54 8.11
CA GLY A 285 11.02 13.36 7.57
C GLY A 285 11.11 13.30 6.05
N PRO A 286 10.64 12.19 5.44
CA PRO A 286 10.65 12.03 4.00
C PRO A 286 9.66 12.96 3.32
N ILE A 287 9.95 13.39 2.10
CA ILE A 287 9.05 14.20 1.25
C ILE A 287 8.10 13.34 0.40
N ALA A 288 8.33 12.05 0.38
CA ALA A 288 7.48 11.00 -0.18
C ALA A 288 8.03 9.65 0.27
N MET A 289 7.25 8.59 0.12
CA MET A 289 7.75 7.22 0.24
C MET A 289 8.68 6.93 -0.95
N PRO A 290 9.98 6.67 -0.75
CA PRO A 290 10.87 6.32 -1.86
C PRO A 290 10.62 4.89 -2.31
N ASP A 291 10.80 4.58 -3.60
CA ASP A 291 10.89 3.19 -4.02
C ASP A 291 12.21 2.54 -3.54
N ILE A 292 12.24 1.20 -3.52
CA ILE A 292 13.39 0.44 -3.05
C ILE A 292 14.66 0.79 -3.83
N THR A 293 14.55 1.08 -5.14
CA THR A 293 15.73 1.42 -5.96
C THR A 293 16.36 2.76 -5.56
N ALA A 294 15.58 3.69 -5.02
CA ALA A 294 16.13 4.94 -4.49
C ALA A 294 16.83 4.73 -3.12
N ILE A 295 16.29 3.84 -2.28
CA ILE A 295 16.97 3.45 -1.04
C ILE A 295 18.29 2.75 -1.36
N GLU A 296 18.29 1.79 -2.27
CA GLU A 296 19.49 1.08 -2.70
C GLU A 296 20.55 2.02 -3.33
N ALA A 297 20.10 3.08 -4.02
CA ALA A 297 20.99 4.10 -4.57
C ALA A 297 21.73 4.88 -3.46
N VAL A 298 21.04 5.18 -2.36
CA VAL A 298 21.64 5.84 -1.18
C VAL A 298 22.59 4.89 -0.44
N LEU A 299 22.25 3.60 -0.36
CA LEU A 299 23.08 2.59 0.30
C LEU A 299 24.33 2.21 -0.51
N ASN A 300 24.26 2.35 -1.85
CA ASN A 300 25.33 2.01 -2.78
C ASN A 300 25.58 3.19 -3.74
N PRO A 301 26.00 4.37 -3.23
CA PRO A 301 26.19 5.55 -4.07
C PRO A 301 27.37 5.36 -5.04
N GLU A 302 27.29 5.99 -6.21
CA GLU A 302 28.45 6.11 -7.09
C GLU A 302 29.50 7.01 -6.42
N LYS A 303 30.77 6.57 -6.44
CA LYS A 303 31.89 7.30 -5.85
C LYS A 303 32.41 8.35 -6.83
N HIS A 304 32.26 9.61 -6.49
CA HIS A 304 32.73 10.76 -7.27
C HIS A 304 32.84 12.00 -6.36
N ASN A 305 33.33 13.12 -6.91
CA ASN A 305 33.50 14.39 -6.17
C ASN A 305 32.44 15.44 -6.57
N TYR A 306 31.41 15.10 -7.34
CA TYR A 306 30.37 16.04 -7.75
C TYR A 306 29.62 16.57 -6.53
N ILE A 307 29.32 17.87 -6.55
CA ILE A 307 28.47 18.55 -5.56
C ILE A 307 27.39 19.40 -6.22
N TYR A 308 27.33 19.44 -7.56
CA TYR A 308 26.33 20.12 -8.36
C TYR A 308 25.81 19.21 -9.46
N PHE A 309 24.58 19.45 -9.88
CA PHE A 309 24.00 18.91 -11.10
C PHE A 309 22.91 19.84 -11.63
N CYS A 310 22.60 19.77 -12.90
CA CYS A 310 21.48 20.42 -13.56
C CYS A 310 20.96 19.54 -14.70
N ALA A 311 19.75 19.83 -15.20
CA ALA A 311 19.17 19.07 -16.31
C ALA A 311 20.10 19.10 -17.53
N SER A 312 20.35 17.94 -18.14
CA SER A 312 21.20 17.80 -19.33
C SER A 312 20.40 18.15 -20.59
N VAL A 313 21.06 18.88 -21.49
CA VAL A 313 20.56 19.16 -22.84
C VAL A 313 20.78 17.99 -23.77
N ASP A 314 21.92 17.30 -23.62
CA ASP A 314 22.35 16.23 -24.51
C ASP A 314 21.67 14.92 -24.23
N ARG A 315 21.16 14.72 -22.97
CA ARG A 315 20.50 13.49 -22.52
C ARG A 315 19.18 13.81 -21.84
N PHE A 316 18.11 13.80 -22.59
CA PHE A 316 16.79 14.13 -22.08
C PHE A 316 16.37 13.27 -20.85
N GLY A 317 16.02 13.98 -19.75
CA GLY A 317 15.62 13.38 -18.49
C GLY A 317 16.79 12.91 -17.61
N TYR A 318 18.03 13.21 -17.98
CA TYR A 318 19.26 13.05 -17.20
C TYR A 318 19.85 14.39 -16.78
N HIS A 319 20.95 14.34 -16.00
CA HIS A 319 21.62 15.53 -15.48
C HIS A 319 23.08 15.58 -15.94
N ASP A 320 23.60 16.81 -16.02
CA ASP A 320 25.04 17.09 -16.14
C ASP A 320 25.56 17.44 -14.75
N PHE A 321 26.63 16.77 -14.34
CA PHE A 321 27.23 16.85 -13.01
C PHE A 321 28.48 17.72 -13.02
N ALA A 322 28.76 18.39 -11.90
CA ALA A 322 29.93 19.27 -11.76
C ALA A 322 30.55 19.17 -10.35
N VAL A 323 31.87 19.33 -10.29
CA VAL A 323 32.64 19.43 -9.04
C VAL A 323 32.72 20.88 -8.56
N THR A 324 32.81 21.84 -9.48
CA THR A 324 33.00 23.26 -9.19
C THR A 324 31.76 24.09 -9.58
N GLN A 325 31.61 25.23 -8.92
CA GLN A 325 30.56 26.20 -9.24
C GLN A 325 30.68 26.69 -10.72
N ALA A 326 31.91 26.93 -11.20
CA ALA A 326 32.16 27.38 -12.56
C ALA A 326 31.68 26.36 -13.61
N GLU A 327 31.96 25.07 -13.40
CA GLU A 327 31.45 23.99 -14.28
C GLU A 327 29.92 23.92 -14.24
N HIS A 328 29.34 24.04 -13.05
CA HIS A 328 27.88 24.05 -12.90
C HIS A 328 27.23 25.21 -13.64
N GLU A 329 27.78 26.43 -13.54
CA GLU A 329 27.29 27.61 -14.23
C GLU A 329 27.37 27.45 -15.77
N GLN A 330 28.41 26.81 -16.28
CA GLN A 330 28.52 26.47 -17.70
C GLN A 330 27.42 25.49 -18.12
N ASN A 331 27.17 24.44 -17.37
CA ASN A 331 26.12 23.46 -17.64
C ASN A 331 24.74 24.11 -17.57
N ALA A 332 24.47 24.91 -16.53
CA ALA A 332 23.24 25.66 -16.37
C ALA A 332 22.99 26.64 -17.52
N LYS A 333 24.03 27.35 -17.98
CA LYS A 333 23.94 28.25 -19.13
C LYS A 333 23.57 27.53 -20.43
N LYS A 334 24.14 26.33 -20.67
CA LYS A 334 23.74 25.48 -21.81
C LYS A 334 22.26 25.14 -21.75
N TYR A 335 21.77 24.71 -20.59
CA TYR A 335 20.37 24.38 -20.39
C TYR A 335 19.45 25.59 -20.57
N TYR A 336 19.79 26.77 -20.02
CA TYR A 336 19.00 27.99 -20.20
C TYR A 336 18.95 28.46 -21.66
N ASN A 337 20.06 28.37 -22.36
CA ASN A 337 20.10 28.72 -23.78
C ASN A 337 19.21 27.79 -24.62
N TRP A 338 19.27 26.51 -24.34
CA TRP A 338 18.47 25.49 -25.02
C TRP A 338 16.97 25.71 -24.75
N ILE A 339 16.53 25.87 -23.48
CA ILE A 339 15.11 26.01 -23.16
C ILE A 339 14.53 27.30 -23.73
N ASN A 340 15.33 28.36 -23.80
CA ASN A 340 14.94 29.62 -24.45
C ASN A 340 14.76 29.47 -25.97
N SER A 341 15.61 28.64 -26.61
CA SER A 341 15.50 28.36 -28.07
C SER A 341 14.24 27.50 -28.39
N GLN A 342 13.72 26.73 -27.43
CA GLN A 342 12.48 25.96 -27.60
C GLN A 342 11.22 26.80 -27.46
N GLY A 343 11.31 28.12 -27.25
CA GLY A 343 10.17 29.02 -27.13
C GLY A 343 9.31 28.78 -25.90
N VAL A 344 9.81 28.03 -24.94
CA VAL A 344 9.13 27.77 -23.64
C VAL A 344 9.19 29.09 -22.84
N LYS A 345 8.17 29.91 -23.00
CA LYS A 345 8.01 31.09 -22.16
C LYS A 345 7.82 30.67 -20.72
N ARG A 346 8.63 31.23 -19.84
CA ARG A 346 8.62 31.04 -18.38
C ARG A 346 7.31 31.50 -17.75
#